data_5fd87998214dd2db5a876c01d342c1bd
#
_entry.id   5fd87998214dd2db5a876c01d342c1bd
#
_cell.length_a   1.000
_cell.length_b   1.000
_cell.length_c   1.000
_cell.angle_alpha   90.00
_cell.angle_beta   90.00
_cell.angle_gamma   90.00
#
_symmetry.space_group_name_H-M   'P 1'
#
loop_
_entity.id
_entity.type
_entity.pdbx_description
1 polymer ?
#
loop_
_entity_poly.entity_id
_entity_poly.type
_entity_poly.pdbx_seq_one_letter_code
_entity_poly.pdbx_strand_id
1 'polypeptide(L)'
;MARTLFMTALAANSGKAEAVAAMMELVKGKAEAPVLFRPVSCLCTARDLINAGKGNELIDSVLGAYKEAAAKSDFVLVEGTDFEGKSAAFEGALNGCLAANMGTPVMLVINGEGCAAAEVIATVMTWQCQMKEQAVELLGVFLTGMSAEDEKAVNDHFAFPVSSKAADFAGILDSCEGHITPRLFEFGLIEQAQKHMMRIVLPEGEEDRLINAAAILIQRKVAHIILLGNEEKIKARAAELGVSVEGAEIINPTTSADYEDFSATYAELRAKKGVTIEQAREKMADNTYYGTMMIYKEKADGMVSGAVNTTAHTVRPALEFIKTKPSASIVSSAFFVCLKDRVNTYGDCAVNLDPDAEQLATIAVTTAETAMK
;
A
#
# COMPACT_ATOMS: atom_id res chain seq x y z
N MET A 1 -1.28 0.92 -15.03
CA MET A 1 -1.51 -0.46 -14.55
C MET A 1 -2.18 -1.25 -15.66
N ALA A 2 -2.03 -2.59 -15.70
CA ALA A 2 -2.83 -3.42 -16.59
C ALA A 2 -4.32 -3.26 -16.24
N ARG A 3 -5.19 -3.28 -17.25
CA ARG A 3 -6.64 -3.37 -17.03
C ARG A 3 -6.95 -4.69 -16.35
N THR A 4 -7.91 -4.72 -15.44
CA THR A 4 -8.19 -5.92 -14.64
C THR A 4 -9.69 -6.07 -14.43
N LEU A 5 -10.19 -7.30 -14.56
CA LEU A 5 -11.58 -7.67 -14.26
C LEU A 5 -11.58 -8.92 -13.38
N PHE A 6 -12.25 -8.83 -12.22
CA PHE A 6 -12.38 -9.94 -11.29
C PHE A 6 -13.72 -10.65 -11.51
N MET A 7 -13.70 -11.89 -11.95
CA MET A 7 -14.91 -12.70 -12.12
C MET A 7 -15.13 -13.60 -10.91
N THR A 8 -16.29 -13.50 -10.30
CA THR A 8 -16.67 -14.33 -9.14
C THR A 8 -18.08 -14.83 -9.25
N ALA A 9 -18.34 -15.99 -8.66
CA ALA A 9 -19.68 -16.53 -8.49
C ALA A 9 -20.17 -16.34 -7.05
N LEU A 10 -21.46 -16.53 -6.80
CA LEU A 10 -22.08 -16.46 -5.47
C LEU A 10 -22.48 -17.84 -4.94
N ALA A 11 -22.42 -18.85 -5.79
CA ALA A 11 -22.78 -20.23 -5.44
C ALA A 11 -21.99 -21.24 -6.29
N ALA A 12 -21.96 -22.47 -5.85
CA ALA A 12 -21.48 -23.60 -6.64
C ALA A 12 -22.33 -23.80 -7.92
N ASN A 13 -21.75 -24.44 -8.92
CA ASN A 13 -22.42 -24.74 -10.20
C ASN A 13 -22.97 -23.49 -10.93
N SER A 14 -22.32 -22.36 -10.78
CA SER A 14 -22.71 -21.10 -11.43
C SER A 14 -22.41 -21.02 -12.92
N GLY A 15 -21.66 -21.98 -13.48
CA GLY A 15 -21.10 -21.88 -14.85
C GLY A 15 -19.92 -20.91 -14.96
N LYS A 16 -19.25 -20.60 -13.82
CA LYS A 16 -18.16 -19.62 -13.79
C LYS A 16 -17.00 -19.99 -14.72
N ALA A 17 -16.61 -21.24 -14.78
CA ALA A 17 -15.50 -21.69 -15.63
C ALA A 17 -15.78 -21.42 -17.11
N GLU A 18 -17.00 -21.70 -17.58
CA GLU A 18 -17.45 -21.42 -18.95
C GLU A 18 -17.53 -19.92 -19.23
N ALA A 19 -18.05 -19.15 -18.27
CA ALA A 19 -18.12 -17.68 -18.36
C ALA A 19 -16.72 -17.05 -18.43
N VAL A 20 -15.79 -17.49 -17.59
CA VAL A 20 -14.39 -17.05 -17.62
C VAL A 20 -13.71 -17.39 -18.92
N ALA A 21 -13.92 -18.61 -19.45
CA ALA A 21 -13.38 -19.00 -20.74
C ALA A 21 -13.93 -18.13 -21.89
N ALA A 22 -15.23 -17.86 -21.90
CA ALA A 22 -15.85 -17.01 -22.91
C ALA A 22 -15.35 -15.55 -22.82
N MET A 23 -15.22 -15.02 -21.61
CA MET A 23 -14.66 -13.68 -21.39
C MET A 23 -13.18 -13.61 -21.76
N MET A 24 -12.41 -14.66 -21.50
CA MET A 24 -10.99 -14.70 -21.89
C MET A 24 -10.81 -14.66 -23.42
N GLU A 25 -11.67 -15.33 -24.18
CA GLU A 25 -11.66 -15.23 -25.65
C GLU A 25 -12.04 -13.81 -26.14
N LEU A 26 -12.99 -13.16 -25.48
CA LEU A 26 -13.32 -11.76 -25.78
C LEU A 26 -12.13 -10.83 -25.49
N VAL A 27 -11.47 -11.01 -24.34
CA VAL A 27 -10.30 -10.20 -23.93
C VAL A 27 -9.14 -10.40 -24.90
N LYS A 28 -8.86 -11.64 -25.35
CA LYS A 28 -7.83 -11.92 -26.37
C LYS A 28 -8.07 -11.19 -27.70
N GLY A 29 -9.32 -10.88 -28.02
CA GLY A 29 -9.66 -10.08 -29.19
C GLY A 29 -9.40 -8.57 -29.04
N LYS A 30 -9.13 -8.09 -27.82
CA LYS A 30 -8.99 -6.67 -27.49
C LYS A 30 -7.70 -6.28 -26.76
N ALA A 31 -6.95 -7.26 -26.24
CA ALA A 31 -5.71 -7.07 -25.52
C ALA A 31 -4.56 -7.80 -26.23
N GLU A 32 -3.35 -7.25 -26.16
CA GLU A 32 -2.18 -7.83 -26.82
C GLU A 32 -1.56 -8.97 -26.03
N ALA A 33 -1.54 -8.84 -24.70
CA ALA A 33 -0.94 -9.80 -23.78
C ALA A 33 -1.84 -10.10 -22.57
N PRO A 34 -3.06 -10.63 -22.79
CA PRO A 34 -3.98 -10.93 -21.69
C PRO A 34 -3.52 -12.15 -20.88
N VAL A 35 -3.75 -12.12 -19.57
CA VAL A 35 -3.44 -13.24 -18.69
C VAL A 35 -4.64 -13.62 -17.83
N LEU A 36 -4.83 -14.93 -17.61
CA LEU A 36 -5.77 -15.47 -16.62
C LEU A 36 -5.04 -15.66 -15.30
N PHE A 37 -5.50 -14.99 -14.25
CA PHE A 37 -4.93 -15.05 -12.91
C PHE A 37 -5.89 -15.69 -11.92
N ARG A 38 -5.41 -16.69 -11.18
CA ARG A 38 -6.14 -17.37 -10.11
C ARG A 38 -5.47 -17.02 -8.77
N PRO A 39 -6.08 -16.15 -7.96
CA PRO A 39 -5.44 -15.63 -6.74
C PRO A 39 -5.22 -16.69 -5.66
N VAL A 40 -6.05 -17.72 -5.63
CA VAL A 40 -5.96 -18.81 -4.64
C VAL A 40 -6.03 -20.14 -5.36
N SER A 41 -4.97 -20.91 -5.28
CA SER A 41 -4.89 -22.25 -5.90
C SER A 41 -5.53 -23.36 -5.04
N CYS A 42 -5.66 -23.12 -3.72
CA CYS A 42 -6.26 -24.06 -2.78
C CYS A 42 -7.04 -23.32 -1.69
N LEU A 43 -8.35 -23.51 -1.67
CA LEU A 43 -9.24 -22.84 -0.70
C LEU A 43 -9.00 -23.35 0.74
N CYS A 44 -8.58 -24.61 0.91
CA CYS A 44 -8.24 -25.17 2.20
C CYS A 44 -7.08 -24.40 2.85
N THR A 45 -6.01 -24.16 2.09
CA THR A 45 -4.84 -23.40 2.57
C THR A 45 -5.21 -21.95 2.93
N ALA A 46 -6.05 -21.30 2.11
CA ALA A 46 -6.52 -19.95 2.41
C ALA A 46 -7.34 -19.91 3.72
N ARG A 47 -8.23 -20.88 3.92
CA ARG A 47 -9.02 -21.02 5.15
C ARG A 47 -8.14 -21.25 6.38
N ASP A 48 -7.13 -22.11 6.26
CA ASP A 48 -6.22 -22.41 7.36
C ASP A 48 -5.41 -21.18 7.76
N LEU A 49 -4.92 -20.39 6.79
CA LEU A 49 -4.23 -19.13 7.06
C LEU A 49 -5.15 -18.12 7.78
N ILE A 50 -6.39 -17.97 7.32
CA ILE A 50 -7.35 -17.05 7.95
C ILE A 50 -7.69 -17.50 9.36
N ASN A 51 -7.95 -18.80 9.59
CA ASN A 51 -8.22 -19.34 10.91
C ASN A 51 -7.03 -19.20 11.88
N ALA A 52 -5.81 -19.21 11.36
CA ALA A 52 -4.60 -18.97 12.14
C ALA A 52 -4.33 -17.46 12.40
N GLY A 53 -5.24 -16.56 12.01
CA GLY A 53 -5.05 -15.11 12.13
C GLY A 53 -4.05 -14.50 11.12
N LYS A 54 -3.69 -15.26 10.08
CA LYS A 54 -2.68 -14.91 9.06
C LYS A 54 -3.32 -14.41 7.74
N GLY A 55 -4.49 -13.83 7.82
CA GLY A 55 -5.20 -13.32 6.63
C GLY A 55 -4.39 -12.28 5.84
N ASN A 56 -3.62 -11.43 6.53
CA ASN A 56 -2.72 -10.48 5.87
C ASN A 56 -1.61 -11.15 5.06
N GLU A 57 -1.03 -12.27 5.54
CA GLU A 57 -0.01 -13.02 4.79
C GLU A 57 -0.60 -13.60 3.49
N LEU A 58 -1.85 -14.08 3.53
CA LEU A 58 -2.56 -14.54 2.35
C LEU A 58 -2.75 -13.41 1.33
N ILE A 59 -3.25 -12.25 1.78
CA ILE A 59 -3.47 -11.10 0.91
C ILE A 59 -2.15 -10.64 0.29
N ASP A 60 -1.08 -10.51 1.07
CA ASP A 60 0.24 -10.10 0.56
C ASP A 60 0.79 -11.07 -0.50
N SER A 61 0.61 -12.37 -0.28
CA SER A 61 0.99 -13.40 -1.28
C SER A 61 0.22 -13.24 -2.59
N VAL A 62 -1.10 -12.98 -2.49
CA VAL A 62 -1.95 -12.76 -3.67
C VAL A 62 -1.57 -11.47 -4.39
N LEU A 63 -1.33 -10.37 -3.66
CA LEU A 63 -0.94 -9.09 -4.24
C LEU A 63 0.42 -9.18 -4.95
N GLY A 64 1.38 -9.91 -4.39
CA GLY A 64 2.67 -10.16 -5.04
C GLY A 64 2.51 -10.89 -6.38
N ALA A 65 1.78 -12.00 -6.39
CA ALA A 65 1.51 -12.78 -7.60
C ALA A 65 0.69 -11.97 -8.64
N TYR A 66 -0.27 -11.17 -8.18
CA TYR A 66 -1.05 -10.27 -9.05
C TYR A 66 -0.17 -9.20 -9.71
N LYS A 67 0.71 -8.54 -8.95
CA LYS A 67 1.65 -7.54 -9.50
C LYS A 67 2.58 -8.15 -10.55
N GLU A 68 3.07 -9.36 -10.32
CA GLU A 68 3.88 -10.07 -11.31
C GLU A 68 3.10 -10.39 -12.60
N ALA A 69 1.84 -10.80 -12.48
CA ALA A 69 0.96 -11.03 -13.62
C ALA A 69 0.68 -9.72 -14.37
N ALA A 70 0.31 -8.66 -13.65
CA ALA A 70 0.00 -7.34 -14.21
C ALA A 70 1.22 -6.66 -14.88
N ALA A 71 2.44 -6.92 -14.40
CA ALA A 71 3.65 -6.37 -15.02
C ALA A 71 3.97 -6.96 -16.40
N LYS A 72 3.42 -8.15 -16.71
CA LYS A 72 3.67 -8.90 -17.96
C LYS A 72 2.48 -8.85 -18.92
N SER A 73 1.42 -8.15 -18.58
CA SER A 73 0.16 -8.15 -19.34
C SER A 73 -0.44 -6.75 -19.43
N ASP A 74 -1.25 -6.54 -20.45
CA ASP A 74 -2.07 -5.33 -20.62
C ASP A 74 -3.51 -5.51 -20.11
N PHE A 75 -3.91 -6.80 -19.89
CA PHE A 75 -5.19 -7.15 -19.28
C PHE A 75 -5.05 -8.40 -18.38
N VAL A 76 -5.53 -8.29 -17.14
CA VAL A 76 -5.58 -9.42 -16.19
C VAL A 76 -7.05 -9.80 -15.98
N LEU A 77 -7.45 -10.98 -16.46
CA LEU A 77 -8.73 -11.58 -16.08
C LEU A 77 -8.51 -12.41 -14.82
N VAL A 78 -9.12 -12.01 -13.71
CA VAL A 78 -9.01 -12.71 -12.44
C VAL A 78 -10.16 -13.69 -12.29
N GLU A 79 -9.84 -14.95 -12.09
CA GLU A 79 -10.82 -15.98 -11.75
C GLU A 79 -10.84 -16.17 -10.22
N GLY A 80 -11.91 -15.71 -9.58
CA GLY A 80 -12.14 -15.90 -8.15
C GLY A 80 -12.24 -17.38 -7.77
N THR A 81 -12.11 -17.68 -6.48
CA THR A 81 -12.18 -19.06 -5.95
C THR A 81 -13.51 -19.72 -6.28
N ASP A 82 -13.48 -21.04 -6.45
CA ASP A 82 -14.69 -21.84 -6.60
C ASP A 82 -15.37 -22.07 -5.25
N PHE A 83 -16.68 -22.27 -5.30
CA PHE A 83 -17.47 -22.63 -4.13
C PHE A 83 -17.43 -24.15 -3.94
N GLU A 84 -16.76 -24.60 -2.90
CA GLU A 84 -16.73 -26.01 -2.51
C GLU A 84 -18.00 -26.44 -1.75
N GLY A 85 -18.90 -25.49 -1.47
CA GLY A 85 -20.17 -25.76 -0.79
C GLY A 85 -20.04 -26.01 0.72
N LYS A 86 -18.82 -25.92 1.30
CA LYS A 86 -18.58 -26.14 2.73
C LYS A 86 -18.77 -24.88 3.58
N SER A 87 -18.68 -23.72 2.97
CA SER A 87 -18.86 -22.42 3.63
C SER A 87 -19.06 -21.30 2.60
N ALA A 88 -20.21 -21.25 1.97
CA ALA A 88 -20.52 -20.29 0.91
C ALA A 88 -20.30 -18.83 1.36
N ALA A 89 -20.62 -18.48 2.61
CA ALA A 89 -20.37 -17.14 3.15
C ALA A 89 -18.89 -16.79 3.21
N PHE A 90 -18.02 -17.73 3.58
CA PHE A 90 -16.57 -17.55 3.58
C PHE A 90 -16.03 -17.34 2.16
N GLU A 91 -16.46 -18.15 1.23
CA GLU A 91 -15.97 -18.13 -0.16
C GLU A 91 -16.35 -16.81 -0.86
N GLY A 92 -17.59 -16.35 -0.68
CA GLY A 92 -18.06 -15.04 -1.17
C GLY A 92 -17.34 -13.86 -0.53
N ALA A 93 -17.17 -13.89 0.78
CA ALA A 93 -16.44 -12.84 1.51
C ALA A 93 -14.97 -12.78 1.11
N LEU A 94 -14.32 -13.94 0.90
CA LEU A 94 -12.93 -14.01 0.46
C LEU A 94 -12.75 -13.36 -0.93
N ASN A 95 -13.58 -13.71 -1.90
CA ASN A 95 -13.51 -13.14 -3.24
C ASN A 95 -13.73 -11.61 -3.24
N GLY A 96 -14.71 -11.12 -2.46
CA GLY A 96 -14.94 -9.70 -2.28
C GLY A 96 -13.74 -8.99 -1.63
N CYS A 97 -13.17 -9.59 -0.60
CA CYS A 97 -11.97 -9.07 0.08
C CYS A 97 -10.76 -9.02 -0.88
N LEU A 98 -10.55 -10.05 -1.69
CA LEU A 98 -9.45 -10.09 -2.67
C LEU A 98 -9.65 -8.99 -3.74
N ALA A 99 -10.85 -8.87 -4.32
CA ALA A 99 -11.16 -7.83 -5.30
C ALA A 99 -10.95 -6.42 -4.72
N ALA A 100 -11.41 -6.18 -3.48
CA ALA A 100 -11.23 -4.91 -2.77
C ALA A 100 -9.75 -4.57 -2.55
N ASN A 101 -8.93 -5.53 -2.11
CA ASN A 101 -7.50 -5.30 -1.86
C ASN A 101 -6.70 -5.15 -3.16
N MET A 102 -7.10 -5.83 -4.22
CA MET A 102 -6.51 -5.69 -5.56
C MET A 102 -6.96 -4.41 -6.29
N GLY A 103 -7.97 -3.70 -5.78
CA GLY A 103 -8.53 -2.51 -6.40
C GLY A 103 -9.13 -2.78 -7.79
N THR A 104 -9.78 -3.92 -7.94
CA THR A 104 -10.27 -4.39 -9.25
C THR A 104 -11.79 -4.38 -9.29
N PRO A 105 -12.40 -3.91 -10.39
CA PRO A 105 -13.84 -4.04 -10.59
C PRO A 105 -14.22 -5.52 -10.76
N VAL A 106 -15.47 -5.82 -10.48
CA VAL A 106 -16.00 -7.19 -10.43
C VAL A 106 -17.07 -7.41 -11.50
N MET A 107 -17.11 -8.61 -12.04
CA MET A 107 -18.23 -9.20 -12.76
C MET A 107 -18.74 -10.41 -11.98
N LEU A 108 -20.04 -10.43 -11.68
CA LEU A 108 -20.67 -11.61 -11.08
C LEU A 108 -21.02 -12.64 -12.14
N VAL A 109 -20.93 -13.91 -11.78
CA VAL A 109 -21.47 -15.02 -12.56
C VAL A 109 -22.58 -15.68 -11.76
N ILE A 110 -23.76 -15.72 -12.31
CA ILE A 110 -24.98 -16.22 -11.66
C ILE A 110 -25.64 -17.27 -12.55
N ASN A 111 -25.93 -18.44 -11.97
CA ASN A 111 -26.81 -19.41 -12.60
C ASN A 111 -28.27 -19.02 -12.33
N GLY A 112 -28.98 -18.69 -13.40
CA GLY A 112 -30.40 -18.33 -13.35
C GLY A 112 -31.35 -19.50 -13.69
N GLU A 113 -30.84 -20.74 -13.79
CA GLU A 113 -31.67 -21.90 -14.08
C GLU A 113 -32.73 -22.10 -12.99
N GLY A 114 -33.97 -22.05 -13.38
CA GLY A 114 -35.11 -22.20 -12.46
C GLY A 114 -35.40 -20.98 -11.58
N CYS A 115 -34.67 -19.87 -11.73
CA CYS A 115 -34.87 -18.64 -10.96
C CYS A 115 -35.77 -17.66 -11.75
N ALA A 116 -36.63 -16.94 -11.04
CA ALA A 116 -37.36 -15.80 -11.60
C ALA A 116 -36.45 -14.58 -11.70
N ALA A 117 -36.69 -13.67 -12.65
CA ALA A 117 -35.91 -12.43 -12.80
C ALA A 117 -35.81 -11.62 -11.52
N ALA A 118 -36.86 -11.54 -10.70
CA ALA A 118 -36.91 -10.83 -9.44
C ALA A 118 -35.91 -11.41 -8.39
N GLU A 119 -35.70 -12.71 -8.39
CA GLU A 119 -34.77 -13.38 -7.46
C GLU A 119 -33.32 -13.07 -7.83
N VAL A 120 -33.00 -13.06 -9.13
CA VAL A 120 -31.66 -12.68 -9.60
C VAL A 120 -31.40 -11.20 -9.32
N ILE A 121 -32.35 -10.31 -9.57
CA ILE A 121 -32.26 -8.88 -9.23
C ILE A 121 -31.98 -8.69 -7.74
N ALA A 122 -32.76 -9.35 -6.87
CA ALA A 122 -32.55 -9.26 -5.41
C ALA A 122 -31.16 -9.75 -4.99
N THR A 123 -30.67 -10.82 -5.61
CA THR A 123 -29.33 -11.38 -5.35
C THR A 123 -28.23 -10.38 -5.72
N VAL A 124 -28.31 -9.79 -6.90
CA VAL A 124 -27.34 -8.77 -7.38
C VAL A 124 -27.35 -7.54 -6.47
N MET A 125 -28.55 -7.01 -6.15
CA MET A 125 -28.70 -5.85 -5.26
C MET A 125 -28.13 -6.12 -3.86
N THR A 126 -28.37 -7.31 -3.31
CA THR A 126 -27.82 -7.73 -2.01
C THR A 126 -26.31 -7.73 -2.04
N TRP A 127 -25.70 -8.31 -3.06
CA TRP A 127 -24.28 -8.32 -3.21
C TRP A 127 -23.68 -6.89 -3.38
N GLN A 128 -24.31 -6.05 -4.19
CA GLN A 128 -23.89 -4.65 -4.34
C GLN A 128 -23.90 -3.90 -3.00
N CYS A 129 -24.95 -4.09 -2.21
CA CYS A 129 -25.03 -3.50 -0.86
C CYS A 129 -23.88 -3.95 0.04
N GLN A 130 -23.55 -5.25 0.03
CA GLN A 130 -22.45 -5.80 0.81
C GLN A 130 -21.08 -5.26 0.36
N MET A 131 -20.87 -5.15 -0.94
CA MET A 131 -19.59 -4.73 -1.53
C MET A 131 -19.39 -3.20 -1.53
N LYS A 132 -20.48 -2.44 -1.45
CA LYS A 132 -20.41 -0.97 -1.38
C LYS A 132 -19.56 -0.48 -0.22
N GLU A 133 -19.62 -1.17 0.91
CA GLU A 133 -18.77 -0.85 2.06
C GLU A 133 -17.29 -1.15 1.81
N GLN A 134 -16.96 -2.01 0.86
CA GLN A 134 -15.59 -2.37 0.48
C GLN A 134 -15.11 -1.59 -0.74
N ALA A 135 -15.93 -0.66 -1.26
CA ALA A 135 -15.66 0.13 -2.46
C ALA A 135 -15.34 -0.73 -3.71
N VAL A 136 -15.97 -1.91 -3.80
CA VAL A 136 -15.87 -2.80 -4.97
C VAL A 136 -16.93 -2.43 -5.97
N GLU A 137 -16.53 -2.10 -7.20
CA GLU A 137 -17.43 -1.75 -8.29
C GLU A 137 -17.90 -3.00 -9.05
N LEU A 138 -19.20 -3.07 -9.33
CA LEU A 138 -19.79 -4.10 -10.19
C LEU A 138 -19.96 -3.55 -11.58
N LEU A 139 -19.28 -4.14 -12.57
CA LEU A 139 -19.34 -3.72 -13.98
C LEU A 139 -20.32 -4.54 -14.82
N GLY A 140 -20.75 -5.70 -14.36
CA GLY A 140 -21.67 -6.54 -15.10
C GLY A 140 -22.01 -7.85 -14.41
N VAL A 141 -23.03 -8.53 -14.95
CA VAL A 141 -23.44 -9.86 -14.49
C VAL A 141 -23.51 -10.82 -15.68
N PHE A 142 -22.69 -11.86 -15.63
CA PHE A 142 -22.75 -12.95 -16.60
C PHE A 142 -23.79 -13.98 -16.13
N LEU A 143 -24.86 -14.15 -16.88
CA LEU A 143 -25.93 -15.11 -16.58
C LEU A 143 -25.70 -16.43 -17.29
N THR A 144 -26.03 -17.53 -16.63
CA THR A 144 -26.10 -18.86 -17.22
C THR A 144 -27.46 -19.47 -16.96
N GLY A 145 -27.98 -20.28 -17.87
CA GLY A 145 -29.16 -21.09 -17.65
C GLY A 145 -30.51 -20.35 -17.56
N MET A 146 -30.59 -19.03 -17.86
CA MET A 146 -31.80 -18.25 -17.75
C MET A 146 -32.53 -18.15 -19.11
N SER A 147 -33.86 -17.97 -19.10
CA SER A 147 -34.65 -17.71 -20.30
C SER A 147 -34.30 -16.32 -20.89
N ALA A 148 -34.43 -16.15 -22.21
CA ALA A 148 -34.15 -14.86 -22.86
C ALA A 148 -35.09 -13.74 -22.39
N GLU A 149 -36.31 -14.05 -21.99
CA GLU A 149 -37.28 -13.09 -21.47
C GLU A 149 -36.87 -12.58 -20.06
N ASP A 150 -36.50 -13.50 -19.17
CA ASP A 150 -36.07 -13.17 -17.83
C ASP A 150 -34.70 -12.46 -17.85
N GLU A 151 -33.75 -12.93 -18.71
CA GLU A 151 -32.46 -12.24 -18.91
C GLU A 151 -32.66 -10.79 -19.30
N LYS A 152 -33.57 -10.53 -20.24
CA LYS A 152 -33.91 -9.17 -20.63
C LYS A 152 -34.51 -8.36 -19.49
N ALA A 153 -35.42 -8.93 -18.71
CA ALA A 153 -36.02 -8.26 -17.56
C ALA A 153 -34.96 -7.90 -16.48
N VAL A 154 -33.98 -8.77 -16.25
CA VAL A 154 -32.84 -8.48 -15.33
C VAL A 154 -31.97 -7.38 -15.93
N ASN A 155 -31.61 -7.46 -17.22
CA ASN A 155 -30.75 -6.46 -17.86
C ASN A 155 -31.42 -5.07 -17.89
N ASP A 156 -32.72 -4.97 -18.15
CA ASP A 156 -33.45 -3.71 -18.16
C ASP A 156 -33.52 -3.03 -16.78
N HIS A 157 -33.23 -3.78 -15.68
CA HIS A 157 -33.25 -3.27 -14.31
C HIS A 157 -31.96 -2.55 -13.93
N PHE A 158 -30.80 -2.91 -14.51
CA PHE A 158 -29.49 -2.39 -14.12
C PHE A 158 -28.91 -1.45 -15.19
N ALA A 159 -28.04 -0.52 -14.76
CA ALA A 159 -27.33 0.40 -15.65
C ALA A 159 -26.07 -0.23 -16.30
N PHE A 160 -25.65 -1.40 -15.84
CA PHE A 160 -24.54 -2.18 -16.40
C PHE A 160 -25.07 -3.41 -17.14
N PRO A 161 -24.31 -4.01 -18.06
CA PRO A 161 -24.77 -5.14 -18.86
C PRO A 161 -25.00 -6.39 -18.01
N VAL A 162 -26.12 -7.06 -18.29
CA VAL A 162 -26.46 -8.37 -17.77
C VAL A 162 -26.79 -9.26 -18.96
N SER A 163 -25.97 -10.27 -19.21
CA SER A 163 -26.15 -11.13 -20.41
C SER A 163 -25.54 -12.52 -20.22
N SER A 164 -26.01 -13.47 -21.00
CA SER A 164 -25.42 -14.79 -21.16
C SER A 164 -24.33 -14.84 -22.25
N LYS A 165 -24.09 -13.72 -22.97
CA LYS A 165 -23.16 -13.66 -24.09
C LYS A 165 -21.97 -12.77 -23.77
N ALA A 166 -20.76 -13.31 -23.84
CA ALA A 166 -19.53 -12.55 -23.60
C ALA A 166 -19.42 -11.29 -24.49
N ALA A 167 -19.91 -11.34 -25.74
CA ALA A 167 -19.83 -10.21 -26.66
C ALA A 167 -20.52 -8.94 -26.15
N ASP A 168 -21.56 -9.06 -25.33
CA ASP A 168 -22.33 -7.92 -24.80
C ASP A 168 -21.52 -7.14 -23.74
N PHE A 169 -20.44 -7.72 -23.22
CA PHE A 169 -19.53 -7.08 -22.27
C PHE A 169 -18.33 -6.38 -22.94
N ALA A 170 -18.28 -6.35 -24.27
CA ALA A 170 -17.14 -5.74 -24.98
C ALA A 170 -16.93 -4.25 -24.61
N GLY A 171 -17.99 -3.53 -24.29
CA GLY A 171 -17.94 -2.11 -23.91
C GLY A 171 -17.34 -1.85 -22.53
N ILE A 172 -17.45 -2.79 -21.58
CA ILE A 172 -16.93 -2.59 -20.22
C ILE A 172 -15.44 -2.88 -20.10
N LEU A 173 -14.81 -3.56 -21.08
CA LEU A 173 -13.38 -3.89 -20.99
C LEU A 173 -12.48 -2.65 -20.97
N ASP A 174 -12.95 -1.54 -21.52
CA ASP A 174 -12.22 -0.27 -21.48
C ASP A 174 -12.38 0.45 -20.11
N SER A 175 -13.41 0.09 -19.36
CA SER A 175 -13.67 0.59 -18.00
C SER A 175 -13.04 -0.29 -16.89
N CYS A 176 -12.32 -1.35 -17.26
CA CYS A 176 -11.66 -2.24 -16.32
C CYS A 176 -10.35 -1.64 -15.76
N GLU A 177 -10.41 -0.39 -15.31
CA GLU A 177 -9.26 0.28 -14.69
C GLU A 177 -9.18 -0.08 -13.21
N GLY A 178 -8.06 -0.67 -12.82
CA GLY A 178 -7.75 -0.87 -11.40
C GLY A 178 -7.30 0.44 -10.75
N HIS A 179 -7.47 0.54 -9.44
CA HIS A 179 -6.99 1.67 -8.65
C HIS A 179 -6.03 1.21 -7.56
N ILE A 180 -5.19 2.14 -7.07
CA ILE A 180 -4.25 1.84 -5.99
C ILE A 180 -5.00 1.88 -4.67
N THR A 181 -5.20 0.70 -4.08
CA THR A 181 -5.76 0.56 -2.75
C THR A 181 -4.70 0.86 -1.69
N PRO A 182 -5.09 1.20 -0.44
CA PRO A 182 -4.15 1.32 0.67
C PRO A 182 -3.25 0.10 0.85
N ARG A 183 -3.80 -1.09 0.65
CA ARG A 183 -3.04 -2.33 0.80
C ARG A 183 -2.04 -2.56 -0.33
N LEU A 184 -2.41 -2.27 -1.58
CA LEU A 184 -1.48 -2.28 -2.71
C LEU A 184 -0.36 -1.26 -2.55
N PHE A 185 -0.68 -0.08 -2.01
CA PHE A 185 0.29 0.97 -1.73
C PHE A 185 1.28 0.51 -0.64
N GLU A 186 0.79 0.04 0.51
CA GLU A 186 1.64 -0.49 1.60
C GLU A 186 2.55 -1.63 1.09
N PHE A 187 1.95 -2.59 0.37
CA PHE A 187 2.69 -3.71 -0.22
C PHE A 187 3.79 -3.22 -1.17
N GLY A 188 3.49 -2.24 -2.02
CA GLY A 188 4.45 -1.64 -2.94
C GLY A 188 5.61 -0.96 -2.24
N LEU A 189 5.34 -0.21 -1.16
CA LEU A 189 6.38 0.43 -0.34
C LEU A 189 7.32 -0.60 0.30
N ILE A 190 6.76 -1.66 0.89
CA ILE A 190 7.55 -2.73 1.51
C ILE A 190 8.43 -3.42 0.46
N GLU A 191 7.87 -3.75 -0.70
CA GLU A 191 8.61 -4.39 -1.78
C GLU A 191 9.76 -3.51 -2.30
N GLN A 192 9.54 -2.21 -2.47
CA GLN A 192 10.59 -1.26 -2.87
C GLN A 192 11.67 -1.14 -1.80
N ALA A 193 11.29 -1.04 -0.54
CA ALA A 193 12.22 -0.95 0.58
C ALA A 193 13.10 -2.21 0.68
N GLN A 194 12.53 -3.40 0.48
CA GLN A 194 13.29 -4.65 0.46
C GLN A 194 14.30 -4.75 -0.71
N LYS A 195 13.98 -4.16 -1.86
CA LYS A 195 14.89 -4.10 -3.03
C LYS A 195 16.04 -3.11 -2.83
N HIS A 196 15.80 -2.07 -2.06
CA HIS A 196 16.73 -0.95 -1.84
C HIS A 196 16.87 -0.67 -0.34
N MET A 197 17.49 -1.62 0.38
CA MET A 197 17.69 -1.51 1.82
C MET A 197 18.50 -0.25 2.18
N MET A 198 17.83 0.73 2.78
CA MET A 198 18.41 1.99 3.23
C MET A 198 18.75 1.95 4.72
N ARG A 199 19.75 2.73 5.14
CA ARG A 199 20.13 2.94 6.53
C ARG A 199 19.27 4.05 7.11
N ILE A 200 18.37 3.71 8.03
CA ILE A 200 17.39 4.64 8.60
C ILE A 200 17.69 4.86 10.07
N VAL A 201 17.90 6.12 10.44
CA VAL A 201 18.15 6.55 11.83
C VAL A 201 16.82 6.79 12.54
N LEU A 202 16.66 6.21 13.70
CA LEU A 202 15.59 6.47 14.66
C LEU A 202 16.21 7.15 15.89
N PRO A 203 16.16 8.51 15.95
CA PRO A 203 16.90 9.25 16.98
C PRO A 203 16.29 9.13 18.38
N GLU A 204 15.03 8.72 18.48
CA GLU A 204 14.29 8.51 19.73
C GLU A 204 14.35 7.02 20.14
N GLY A 205 15.54 6.41 20.09
CA GLY A 205 15.73 4.96 20.21
C GLY A 205 15.37 4.35 21.58
N GLU A 206 15.19 5.16 22.62
CA GLU A 206 14.73 4.72 23.94
C GLU A 206 13.19 4.73 24.08
N GLU A 207 12.44 5.18 23.06
CA GLU A 207 10.98 5.25 23.05
C GLU A 207 10.36 3.91 22.65
N ASP A 208 9.40 3.42 23.43
CA ASP A 208 8.77 2.11 23.26
C ASP A 208 8.20 1.86 21.85
N ARG A 209 7.57 2.90 21.27
CA ARG A 209 6.99 2.82 19.92
C ARG A 209 8.06 2.62 18.86
N LEU A 210 9.23 3.26 19.03
CA LEU A 210 10.36 3.14 18.10
C LEU A 210 11.07 1.79 18.24
N ILE A 211 11.20 1.27 19.47
CA ILE A 211 11.74 -0.08 19.73
C ILE A 211 10.85 -1.13 19.05
N ASN A 212 9.52 -1.05 19.23
CA ASN A 212 8.59 -1.97 18.58
C ASN A 212 8.61 -1.83 17.04
N ALA A 213 8.65 -0.60 16.53
CA ALA A 213 8.75 -0.35 15.09
C ALA A 213 10.06 -0.92 14.52
N ALA A 214 11.20 -0.71 15.20
CA ALA A 214 12.50 -1.25 14.80
C ALA A 214 12.46 -2.78 14.70
N ALA A 215 11.89 -3.45 15.70
CA ALA A 215 11.75 -4.91 15.70
C ALA A 215 10.95 -5.43 14.49
N ILE A 216 9.82 -4.77 14.16
CA ILE A 216 8.98 -5.11 13.00
C ILE A 216 9.74 -4.89 11.68
N LEU A 217 10.42 -3.74 11.53
CA LEU A 217 11.15 -3.39 10.31
C LEU A 217 12.33 -4.33 10.06
N ILE A 218 13.07 -4.70 11.12
CA ILE A 218 14.16 -5.68 11.05
C ILE A 218 13.62 -7.06 10.62
N GLN A 219 12.54 -7.52 11.26
CA GLN A 219 11.92 -8.80 10.93
C GLN A 219 11.44 -8.85 9.46
N ARG A 220 10.87 -7.74 8.98
CA ARG A 220 10.41 -7.60 7.58
C ARG A 220 11.54 -7.35 6.58
N LYS A 221 12.76 -7.08 7.04
CA LYS A 221 13.94 -6.77 6.21
C LYS A 221 13.70 -5.62 5.24
N VAL A 222 13.17 -4.51 5.74
CA VAL A 222 12.82 -3.34 4.90
C VAL A 222 13.82 -2.20 5.02
N ALA A 223 14.66 -2.17 6.08
CA ALA A 223 15.70 -1.17 6.27
C ALA A 223 16.81 -1.69 7.21
N HIS A 224 17.99 -1.10 7.09
CA HIS A 224 19.02 -1.18 8.12
C HIS A 224 18.71 -0.13 9.19
N ILE A 225 18.34 -0.56 10.38
CA ILE A 225 17.88 0.34 11.44
C ILE A 225 19.06 0.76 12.32
N ILE A 226 19.15 2.07 12.56
CA ILE A 226 20.11 2.69 13.48
C ILE A 226 19.31 3.37 14.59
N LEU A 227 19.45 2.87 15.83
CA LEU A 227 18.82 3.45 17.02
C LEU A 227 19.83 4.35 17.74
N LEU A 228 19.45 5.59 18.03
CA LEU A 228 20.30 6.48 18.84
C LEU A 228 19.84 6.48 20.29
N GLY A 229 20.80 6.27 21.21
CA GLY A 229 20.55 6.24 22.64
C GLY A 229 21.51 5.33 23.38
N ASN A 230 21.21 5.08 24.66
CA ASN A 230 21.99 4.18 25.47
C ASN A 230 21.70 2.71 25.14
N GLU A 231 22.70 1.97 24.68
CA GLU A 231 22.56 0.58 24.22
C GLU A 231 21.99 -0.35 25.30
N GLU A 232 22.48 -0.24 26.55
CA GLU A 232 22.01 -1.10 27.64
C GLU A 232 20.54 -0.85 27.96
N LYS A 233 20.11 0.43 27.96
CA LYS A 233 18.71 0.81 28.18
C LYS A 233 17.80 0.31 27.07
N ILE A 234 18.19 0.51 25.80
CA ILE A 234 17.42 0.08 24.64
C ILE A 234 17.23 -1.44 24.66
N LYS A 235 18.31 -2.21 24.89
CA LYS A 235 18.25 -3.67 24.95
C LYS A 235 17.41 -4.17 26.13
N ALA A 236 17.57 -3.57 27.31
CA ALA A 236 16.76 -3.92 28.47
C ALA A 236 15.28 -3.64 28.23
N ARG A 237 14.96 -2.48 27.63
CA ARG A 237 13.59 -2.11 27.34
C ARG A 237 12.96 -3.00 26.26
N ALA A 238 13.69 -3.37 25.22
CA ALA A 238 13.23 -4.32 24.21
C ALA A 238 12.89 -5.69 24.84
N ALA A 239 13.71 -6.18 25.77
CA ALA A 239 13.44 -7.42 26.50
C ALA A 239 12.16 -7.32 27.36
N GLU A 240 11.93 -6.20 28.06
CA GLU A 240 10.68 -5.95 28.81
C GLU A 240 9.44 -5.92 27.91
N LEU A 241 9.58 -5.36 26.71
CA LEU A 241 8.50 -5.32 25.70
C LEU A 241 8.30 -6.66 24.98
N GLY A 242 9.17 -7.65 25.21
CA GLY A 242 9.10 -8.96 24.57
C GLY A 242 9.44 -8.94 23.07
N VAL A 243 10.23 -7.96 22.62
CA VAL A 243 10.65 -7.82 21.21
C VAL A 243 12.17 -7.88 21.09
N SER A 244 12.67 -8.20 19.90
CA SER A 244 14.11 -8.23 19.61
C SER A 244 14.47 -7.08 18.67
N VAL A 245 15.50 -6.33 19.05
CA VAL A 245 16.16 -5.34 18.19
C VAL A 245 17.51 -5.86 17.66
N GLU A 246 17.72 -7.16 17.71
CA GLU A 246 18.89 -7.80 17.12
C GLU A 246 18.93 -7.53 15.61
N GLY A 247 20.08 -7.03 15.13
CA GLY A 247 20.22 -6.54 13.74
C GLY A 247 20.09 -5.02 13.61
N ALA A 248 19.69 -4.28 14.66
CA ALA A 248 19.85 -2.83 14.68
C ALA A 248 21.27 -2.45 15.08
N GLU A 249 21.81 -1.40 14.48
CA GLU A 249 22.97 -0.69 15.00
C GLU A 249 22.50 0.27 16.12
N ILE A 250 23.13 0.23 17.29
CA ILE A 250 22.79 1.12 18.40
C ILE A 250 23.98 2.03 18.67
N ILE A 251 23.77 3.34 18.61
CA ILE A 251 24.81 4.35 18.76
C ILE A 251 24.42 5.32 19.87
N ASN A 252 25.28 5.47 20.85
CA ASN A 252 25.20 6.58 21.81
C ASN A 252 26.01 7.76 21.25
N PRO A 253 25.40 8.89 20.88
CA PRO A 253 26.07 10.03 20.28
C PRO A 253 27.30 10.49 21.09
N THR A 254 27.16 10.61 22.39
CA THR A 254 28.21 11.19 23.27
C THR A 254 29.44 10.30 23.48
N THR A 255 29.32 9.00 23.22
CA THR A 255 30.43 8.03 23.32
C THR A 255 30.86 7.49 21.96
N SER A 256 30.24 7.92 20.89
CA SER A 256 30.58 7.52 19.53
C SER A 256 31.93 8.03 19.10
N ALA A 257 32.67 7.23 18.33
CA ALA A 257 33.91 7.64 17.70
C ALA A 257 33.77 8.85 16.75
N ASP A 258 32.57 9.08 16.23
CA ASP A 258 32.27 10.17 15.30
C ASP A 258 31.91 11.49 15.98
N TYR A 259 31.74 11.49 17.31
CA TYR A 259 31.25 12.66 18.05
C TYR A 259 32.09 13.91 17.85
N GLU A 260 33.41 13.80 17.93
CA GLU A 260 34.33 14.95 17.74
C GLU A 260 34.40 15.41 16.28
N ASP A 261 34.41 14.49 15.31
CA ASP A 261 34.37 14.84 13.89
C ASP A 261 33.05 15.55 13.52
N PHE A 262 31.92 15.06 14.02
CA PHE A 262 30.62 15.68 13.79
C PHE A 262 30.53 17.05 14.44
N SER A 263 31.06 17.20 15.65
CA SER A 263 31.11 18.49 16.35
C SER A 263 31.98 19.51 15.62
N ALA A 264 33.14 19.11 15.14
CA ALA A 264 34.03 19.97 14.35
C ALA A 264 33.37 20.39 13.02
N THR A 265 32.76 19.42 12.33
CA THR A 265 32.03 19.68 11.08
C THR A 265 30.88 20.66 11.28
N TYR A 266 30.07 20.49 12.33
CA TYR A 266 28.97 21.41 12.63
C TYR A 266 29.48 22.83 12.95
N ALA A 267 30.56 22.96 13.75
CA ALA A 267 31.16 24.25 14.05
C ALA A 267 31.65 24.95 12.77
N GLU A 268 32.29 24.22 11.85
CA GLU A 268 32.73 24.76 10.55
C GLU A 268 31.54 25.24 9.70
N LEU A 269 30.52 24.39 9.53
CA LEU A 269 29.31 24.72 8.75
C LEU A 269 28.57 25.95 9.28
N ARG A 270 28.66 26.17 10.60
CA ARG A 270 27.97 27.28 11.30
C ARG A 270 28.91 28.40 11.74
N ALA A 271 30.16 28.41 11.31
CA ALA A 271 31.17 29.42 11.67
C ALA A 271 30.68 30.85 11.42
N LYS A 272 30.01 31.10 10.28
CA LYS A 272 29.41 32.41 9.94
C LYS A 272 28.32 32.88 10.92
N LYS A 273 27.77 31.97 11.73
CA LYS A 273 26.78 32.26 12.77
C LYS A 273 27.41 32.35 14.15
N GLY A 274 28.73 32.24 14.25
CA GLY A 274 29.50 32.37 15.49
C GLY A 274 29.40 31.15 16.42
N VAL A 275 29.06 29.96 15.88
CA VAL A 275 28.98 28.74 16.67
C VAL A 275 30.40 28.28 17.10
N THR A 276 30.62 28.13 18.40
CA THR A 276 31.89 27.62 18.97
C THR A 276 31.90 26.10 18.95
N ILE A 277 33.08 25.50 19.17
CA ILE A 277 33.22 24.05 19.24
C ILE A 277 32.45 23.45 20.44
N GLU A 278 32.40 24.18 21.56
CA GLU A 278 31.68 23.77 22.77
C GLU A 278 30.17 23.71 22.48
N GLN A 279 29.63 24.73 21.82
CA GLN A 279 28.21 24.76 21.37
C GLN A 279 27.92 23.66 20.34
N ALA A 280 28.90 23.38 19.50
CA ALA A 280 28.76 22.28 18.53
C ALA A 280 28.68 20.90 19.21
N ARG A 281 29.50 20.68 20.24
CA ARG A 281 29.45 19.46 21.07
C ARG A 281 28.10 19.31 21.76
N GLU A 282 27.56 20.39 22.36
CA GLU A 282 26.23 20.36 22.96
C GLU A 282 25.15 19.98 21.93
N LYS A 283 25.27 20.48 20.69
CA LYS A 283 24.35 20.11 19.60
C LYS A 283 24.49 18.66 19.18
N MET A 284 25.71 18.17 19.06
CA MET A 284 25.94 16.78 18.65
C MET A 284 25.62 15.76 19.78
N ALA A 285 25.44 16.20 21.01
CA ALA A 285 24.89 15.35 22.08
C ALA A 285 23.37 15.11 21.92
N ASP A 286 22.68 15.95 21.14
CA ASP A 286 21.27 15.78 20.79
C ASP A 286 21.12 14.73 19.67
N ASN A 287 20.32 13.69 19.92
CA ASN A 287 20.17 12.57 19.00
C ASN A 287 19.66 13.02 17.61
N THR A 288 18.77 14.02 17.53
CA THR A 288 18.23 14.49 16.26
C THR A 288 19.28 15.22 15.43
N TYR A 289 20.08 16.05 16.07
CA TYR A 289 21.21 16.72 15.42
C TYR A 289 22.29 15.72 15.00
N TYR A 290 22.60 14.74 15.86
CA TYR A 290 23.56 13.70 15.55
C TYR A 290 23.09 12.84 14.37
N GLY A 291 21.82 12.37 14.38
CA GLY A 291 21.25 11.58 13.29
C GLY A 291 21.20 12.34 11.96
N THR A 292 20.90 13.63 12.00
CA THR A 292 20.97 14.49 10.79
C THR A 292 22.41 14.64 10.30
N MET A 293 23.40 14.71 11.19
CA MET A 293 24.82 14.77 10.81
C MET A 293 25.29 13.43 10.22
N MET A 294 24.78 12.30 10.66
CA MET A 294 25.03 11.00 10.02
C MET A 294 24.61 11.02 8.55
N ILE A 295 23.44 11.62 8.23
CA ILE A 295 22.99 11.76 6.85
C ILE A 295 23.93 12.70 6.08
N TYR A 296 24.27 13.83 6.64
CA TYR A 296 25.19 14.78 6.01
C TYR A 296 26.58 14.16 5.68
N LYS A 297 27.05 13.27 6.52
CA LYS A 297 28.32 12.52 6.37
C LYS A 297 28.15 11.20 5.59
N GLU A 298 26.99 10.96 4.97
CA GLU A 298 26.68 9.74 4.20
C GLU A 298 26.82 8.43 5.00
N LYS A 299 26.68 8.51 6.33
CA LYS A 299 26.65 7.34 7.23
C LYS A 299 25.24 6.77 7.41
N ALA A 300 24.23 7.54 7.04
CA ALA A 300 22.82 7.12 6.98
C ALA A 300 22.15 7.73 5.74
N ASP A 301 21.05 7.14 5.31
CA ASP A 301 20.34 7.53 4.10
C ASP A 301 19.07 8.33 4.42
N GLY A 302 18.53 8.18 5.62
CA GLY A 302 17.36 8.90 6.10
C GLY A 302 17.18 8.82 7.61
N MET A 303 16.29 9.65 8.14
CA MET A 303 15.92 9.69 9.55
C MET A 303 14.41 9.82 9.71
N VAL A 304 13.83 9.05 10.63
CA VAL A 304 12.42 9.15 11.03
C VAL A 304 12.35 9.53 12.50
N SER A 305 11.74 10.68 12.80
CA SER A 305 11.62 11.25 14.13
C SER A 305 10.22 11.86 14.33
N GLY A 306 9.84 12.14 15.56
CA GLY A 306 8.58 12.79 15.91
C GLY A 306 7.69 11.98 16.86
N ALA A 307 8.19 10.91 17.43
CA ALA A 307 7.49 10.19 18.49
C ALA A 307 7.44 11.02 19.80
N VAL A 308 8.52 11.72 20.12
CA VAL A 308 8.67 12.60 21.28
C VAL A 308 9.06 14.01 20.82
N ASN A 309 9.89 14.12 19.80
CA ASN A 309 10.36 15.39 19.26
C ASN A 309 9.24 16.15 18.53
N THR A 310 9.27 17.49 18.64
CA THR A 310 8.40 18.34 17.82
C THR A 310 8.88 18.38 16.36
N THR A 311 7.96 18.71 15.44
CA THR A 311 8.30 18.91 14.02
C THR A 311 9.43 19.93 13.85
N ALA A 312 9.38 21.05 14.60
CA ALA A 312 10.41 22.08 14.54
C ALA A 312 11.79 21.56 14.98
N HIS A 313 11.85 20.69 16.01
CA HIS A 313 13.10 20.09 16.49
C HIS A 313 13.66 19.10 15.45
N THR A 314 12.81 18.31 14.82
CA THR A 314 13.20 17.34 13.80
C THR A 314 13.73 18.01 12.52
N VAL A 315 13.08 19.07 12.06
CA VAL A 315 13.40 19.70 10.76
C VAL A 315 14.56 20.71 10.87
N ARG A 316 14.72 21.35 12.03
CA ARG A 316 15.72 22.41 12.22
C ARG A 316 17.16 22.03 11.83
N PRO A 317 17.74 20.89 12.26
CA PRO A 317 19.10 20.55 11.86
C PRO A 317 19.25 20.37 10.35
N ALA A 318 18.26 19.78 9.67
CA ALA A 318 18.29 19.66 8.23
C ALA A 318 18.31 21.04 7.53
N LEU A 319 17.50 22.00 7.99
CA LEU A 319 17.53 23.39 7.48
C LEU A 319 18.83 24.11 7.78
N GLU A 320 19.49 23.77 8.89
CA GLU A 320 20.71 24.43 9.31
C GLU A 320 21.93 24.05 8.47
N PHE A 321 22.08 22.77 8.08
CA PHE A 321 23.30 22.32 7.39
C PHE A 321 23.10 21.39 6.19
N ILE A 322 21.99 20.65 6.04
CA ILE A 322 21.69 19.92 4.79
C ILE A 322 21.17 20.89 3.72
N LYS A 323 20.21 21.76 4.09
CA LYS A 323 19.54 22.75 3.22
C LYS A 323 18.68 22.10 2.13
N THR A 324 18.08 22.95 1.29
CA THR A 324 17.29 22.53 0.13
C THR A 324 18.17 22.18 -1.06
N LYS A 325 17.62 21.39 -2.00
CA LYS A 325 18.22 21.21 -3.31
C LYS A 325 18.28 22.56 -4.03
N PRO A 326 19.29 22.80 -4.91
CA PRO A 326 19.39 24.07 -5.65
C PRO A 326 18.15 24.43 -6.47
N SER A 327 17.38 23.43 -6.91
CA SER A 327 16.14 23.61 -7.68
C SER A 327 14.91 23.90 -6.82
N ALA A 328 14.99 23.78 -5.49
CA ALA A 328 13.86 23.99 -4.58
C ALA A 328 14.00 25.31 -3.84
N SER A 329 13.09 26.24 -4.12
CA SER A 329 13.04 27.55 -3.47
C SER A 329 12.56 27.48 -2.02
N ILE A 330 11.74 26.48 -1.69
CA ILE A 330 11.17 26.27 -0.37
C ILE A 330 11.21 24.77 0.03
N VAL A 331 11.09 24.51 1.32
CA VAL A 331 10.80 23.18 1.86
C VAL A 331 9.31 22.99 1.94
N SER A 332 8.80 21.86 1.50
CA SER A 332 7.40 21.48 1.63
C SER A 332 7.28 20.06 2.18
N SER A 333 6.07 19.72 2.61
CA SER A 333 5.74 18.39 3.11
C SER A 333 4.66 17.73 2.25
N ALA A 334 4.60 16.40 2.28
CA ALA A 334 3.56 15.64 1.62
C ALA A 334 3.06 14.54 2.56
N PHE A 335 1.73 14.32 2.57
CA PHE A 335 1.09 13.20 3.24
C PHE A 335 0.44 12.28 2.22
N PHE A 336 0.66 10.97 2.41
CA PHE A 336 -0.14 9.94 1.79
C PHE A 336 -1.27 9.56 2.73
N VAL A 337 -2.49 9.95 2.38
CA VAL A 337 -3.67 9.69 3.21
C VAL A 337 -4.37 8.46 2.65
N CYS A 338 -4.24 7.34 3.36
CA CYS A 338 -4.90 6.10 3.04
C CYS A 338 -6.37 6.18 3.45
N LEU A 339 -7.25 6.38 2.48
CA LEU A 339 -8.69 6.27 2.67
C LEU A 339 -9.09 4.79 2.60
N LYS A 340 -10.38 4.49 2.67
CA LYS A 340 -10.86 3.11 2.65
C LYS A 340 -10.54 2.37 1.34
N ASP A 341 -10.62 3.09 0.23
CA ASP A 341 -10.56 2.57 -1.14
C ASP A 341 -9.38 3.11 -1.97
N ARG A 342 -8.73 4.18 -1.53
CA ARG A 342 -7.69 4.86 -2.32
C ARG A 342 -6.67 5.58 -1.44
N VAL A 343 -5.58 5.99 -2.06
CA VAL A 343 -4.54 6.82 -1.44
C VAL A 343 -4.54 8.20 -2.08
N ASN A 344 -4.72 9.22 -1.28
CA ASN A 344 -4.60 10.61 -1.72
C ASN A 344 -3.28 11.21 -1.25
N THR A 345 -2.66 12.04 -2.09
CA THR A 345 -1.46 12.78 -1.73
C THR A 345 -1.82 14.24 -1.47
N TYR A 346 -1.45 14.76 -0.31
CA TYR A 346 -1.66 16.16 0.10
C TYR A 346 -0.31 16.85 0.29
N GLY A 347 -0.14 18.04 -0.25
CA GLY A 347 0.98 18.94 -0.01
C GLY A 347 0.43 20.36 0.18
N ASP A 348 0.98 21.19 0.91
CA ASP A 348 1.88 21.17 2.05
C ASP A 348 1.09 20.95 3.35
N CYS A 349 1.56 20.10 4.23
CA CYS A 349 0.75 19.67 5.36
C CYS A 349 1.09 20.39 6.67
N ALA A 350 2.28 20.98 6.81
CA ALA A 350 2.72 21.52 8.10
C ALA A 350 3.93 22.46 8.04
N VAL A 351 4.39 22.92 6.88
CA VAL A 351 5.64 23.69 6.75
C VAL A 351 5.39 25.14 6.42
N ASN A 352 4.59 25.42 5.40
CA ASN A 352 4.33 26.79 4.94
C ASN A 352 2.93 27.25 5.35
N LEU A 353 2.85 28.31 6.15
CA LEU A 353 1.57 28.81 6.69
C LEU A 353 0.73 29.55 5.64
N ASP A 354 1.37 30.34 4.78
CA ASP A 354 0.70 31.19 3.79
C ASP A 354 1.58 31.29 2.53
N PRO A 355 1.61 30.23 1.70
CA PRO A 355 2.44 30.23 0.48
C PRO A 355 1.86 31.18 -0.57
N ASP A 356 2.71 31.98 -1.20
CA ASP A 356 2.35 32.75 -2.38
C ASP A 356 2.15 31.85 -3.63
N ALA A 357 1.74 32.44 -4.77
CA ALA A 357 1.40 31.69 -5.96
C ALA A 357 2.59 30.88 -6.54
N GLU A 358 3.82 31.40 -6.46
CA GLU A 358 5.02 30.71 -6.94
C GLU A 358 5.42 29.57 -6.02
N GLN A 359 5.34 29.80 -4.71
CA GLN A 359 5.54 28.77 -3.69
C GLN A 359 4.51 27.65 -3.81
N LEU A 360 3.23 27.99 -4.01
CA LEU A 360 2.17 27.02 -4.19
C LEU A 360 2.39 26.15 -5.45
N ALA A 361 2.84 26.76 -6.55
CA ALA A 361 3.23 26.02 -7.76
C ALA A 361 4.39 25.05 -7.49
N THR A 362 5.41 25.49 -6.73
CA THR A 362 6.55 24.63 -6.35
C THR A 362 6.09 23.47 -5.47
N ILE A 363 5.23 23.71 -4.50
CA ILE A 363 4.61 22.68 -3.65
C ILE A 363 3.86 21.66 -4.50
N ALA A 364 3.02 22.11 -5.43
CA ALA A 364 2.23 21.24 -6.28
C ALA A 364 3.11 20.32 -7.14
N VAL A 365 4.15 20.85 -7.80
CA VAL A 365 5.08 20.07 -8.62
C VAL A 365 5.84 19.05 -7.77
N THR A 366 6.40 19.48 -6.64
CA THR A 366 7.19 18.60 -5.75
C THR A 366 6.31 17.48 -5.16
N THR A 367 5.05 17.81 -4.82
CA THR A 367 4.08 16.83 -4.32
C THR A 367 3.71 15.81 -5.40
N ALA A 368 3.47 16.26 -6.64
CA ALA A 368 3.19 15.37 -7.76
C ALA A 368 4.38 14.45 -8.07
N GLU A 369 5.61 14.96 -8.10
CA GLU A 369 6.81 14.14 -8.25
C GLU A 369 6.95 13.07 -7.16
N THR A 370 6.58 13.41 -5.93
CA THR A 370 6.61 12.48 -4.80
C THR A 370 5.53 11.40 -4.95
N ALA A 371 4.35 11.76 -5.42
CA ALA A 371 3.24 10.82 -5.64
C ALA A 371 3.49 9.84 -6.81
N MET A 372 4.33 10.23 -7.79
CA MET A 372 4.65 9.40 -8.95
C MET A 372 5.79 8.39 -8.72
N LYS A 373 6.52 8.50 -7.62
CA LYS A 373 7.58 7.55 -7.22
C LYS A 373 7.02 6.31 -6.56
#